data_9c9da24460e897be0fd7ffd2a956331c
#
_entry.id   9c9da24460e897be0fd7ffd2a956331c
#
_cell.length_a   1.000
_cell.length_b   1.000
_cell.length_c   1.000
_cell.angle_alpha   90.00
_cell.angle_beta   90.00
_cell.angle_gamma   90.00
#
_symmetry.space_group_name_H-M   'P 1'
#
loop_
_entity.id
_entity.type
_entity.pdbx_description
1 polymer ?
#
loop_
_entity_poly.entity_id
_entity_poly.type
_entity_poly.pdbx_seq_one_letter_code
_entity_poly.pdbx_strand_id
1 'polypeptide(L)'
;NKHNSKVIFYKAKSKELGWRKLSTRIEYANGEADVIAGHDNPWLMMQYKVPEICRPSCFECSFKGFPRTSDITMGDLWAKKGSIPQNLDGDLGTSIVFANNAKGEAFLSRCFKKVEYKEFPFETAVKGNFHLENAVRHSSYDRETFFQDLNESFEECIDKYIPEFNHQQYSVKSKTKNFLKFVWKISSASGWSISTWRKNLWYNIFSSKVKTSIFKGHYFIIEKNCTIQINSKGRLILDSALYFGTKKVKGSILDSRLLIESGGIMRIYGGDYSISYGADIEVFRNALLEIGGGVGANIGLTIVCGDKIKIGKNSGCGRNVTIRDNNGGHAISIRGYKNSLPITINEHVWLTENCTVMPGSIIETGAIIGARSVVSGHIPGSCIVSGDPAKVVEKKIYWKL
;
A
#
# COMPACT_ATOMS: atom_id res chain seq x y z
N ASN A 1 3.67 -22.01 9.29
CA ASN A 1 2.86 -23.11 9.88
C ASN A 1 2.87 -22.95 11.39
N LYS A 2 1.75 -22.48 11.97
CA LYS A 2 1.57 -22.18 13.40
C LYS A 2 1.76 -23.42 14.30
N HIS A 3 1.40 -24.59 13.81
CA HIS A 3 1.42 -25.86 14.54
C HIS A 3 2.63 -26.73 14.20
N ASN A 4 3.53 -26.27 13.35
CA ASN A 4 4.68 -27.02 12.83
C ASN A 4 4.30 -28.45 12.36
N SER A 5 3.11 -28.60 11.79
CA SER A 5 2.49 -29.85 11.35
C SER A 5 1.88 -29.71 9.96
N LYS A 6 1.83 -30.82 9.21
CA LYS A 6 1.25 -30.84 7.84
C LYS A 6 -0.26 -30.61 7.92
N VAL A 7 -0.77 -29.72 7.05
CA VAL A 7 -2.22 -29.57 6.81
C VAL A 7 -2.73 -30.80 6.09
N ILE A 8 -3.75 -31.44 6.63
CA ILE A 8 -4.38 -32.65 6.05
C ILE A 8 -5.81 -32.41 5.58
N PHE A 9 -6.46 -31.36 6.08
CA PHE A 9 -7.81 -30.98 5.65
C PHE A 9 -7.98 -29.45 5.66
N TYR A 10 -8.69 -28.95 4.66
CA TYR A 10 -9.01 -27.53 4.53
C TYR A 10 -10.44 -27.34 4.03
N LYS A 11 -11.24 -26.59 4.78
CA LYS A 11 -12.61 -26.22 4.41
C LYS A 11 -12.77 -24.70 4.45
N ALA A 12 -12.78 -24.08 3.28
CA ALA A 12 -12.79 -22.62 3.13
C ALA A 12 -14.04 -21.94 3.70
N LYS A 13 -15.21 -22.60 3.61
CA LYS A 13 -16.50 -22.09 4.08
C LYS A 13 -17.12 -23.05 5.08
N SER A 14 -16.60 -23.06 6.31
CA SER A 14 -17.17 -23.80 7.44
C SER A 14 -18.30 -22.98 8.07
N LYS A 15 -19.33 -23.65 8.55
CA LYS A 15 -20.45 -23.04 9.28
C LYS A 15 -20.34 -23.21 10.80
N GLU A 16 -19.18 -23.58 11.31
CA GLU A 16 -18.96 -23.84 12.76
C GLU A 16 -19.20 -22.62 13.64
N LEU A 17 -18.96 -21.42 13.09
CA LEU A 17 -19.28 -20.15 13.75
C LEU A 17 -20.63 -19.57 13.33
N GLY A 18 -21.45 -20.36 12.63
CA GLY A 18 -22.74 -19.97 12.09
C GLY A 18 -22.66 -19.46 10.64
N TRP A 19 -23.81 -19.47 9.96
CA TRP A 19 -23.92 -19.05 8.55
C TRP A 19 -23.44 -17.63 8.29
N ARG A 20 -23.82 -16.70 9.16
CA ARG A 20 -23.47 -15.26 9.00
C ARG A 20 -22.04 -14.92 9.43
N LYS A 21 -21.36 -15.87 10.09
CA LYS A 21 -19.96 -15.75 10.52
C LYS A 21 -19.14 -16.87 9.89
N LEU A 22 -19.22 -16.96 8.55
CA LEU A 22 -18.44 -17.98 7.83
C LEU A 22 -17.02 -18.09 8.38
N SER A 23 -16.54 -19.32 8.50
CA SER A 23 -15.20 -19.61 9.01
C SER A 23 -14.44 -20.54 8.07
N THR A 24 -13.15 -20.62 8.25
CA THR A 24 -12.30 -21.62 7.61
C THR A 24 -11.87 -22.63 8.66
N ARG A 25 -12.02 -23.92 8.37
CA ARG A 25 -11.48 -25.00 9.19
C ARG A 25 -10.23 -25.57 8.55
N ILE A 26 -9.17 -25.71 9.34
CA ILE A 26 -7.88 -26.31 8.95
C ILE A 26 -7.57 -27.40 9.95
N GLU A 27 -7.29 -28.62 9.47
CA GLU A 27 -6.88 -29.73 10.34
C GLU A 27 -5.43 -30.13 10.02
N TYR A 28 -4.70 -30.50 11.05
CA TYR A 28 -3.29 -30.81 11.00
C TYR A 28 -3.02 -32.26 11.33
N ALA A 29 -1.93 -32.81 10.80
CA ALA A 29 -1.54 -34.22 11.01
C ALA A 29 -1.26 -34.60 12.47
N ASN A 30 -0.98 -33.62 13.32
CA ASN A 30 -0.81 -33.81 14.76
C ASN A 30 -2.13 -33.86 15.56
N GLY A 31 -3.29 -33.83 14.87
CA GLY A 31 -4.62 -33.87 15.48
C GLY A 31 -5.17 -32.51 15.93
N GLU A 32 -4.40 -31.42 15.79
CA GLU A 32 -4.89 -30.07 16.07
C GLU A 32 -5.75 -29.54 14.93
N ALA A 33 -6.62 -28.58 15.23
CA ALA A 33 -7.42 -27.88 14.24
C ALA A 33 -7.56 -26.40 14.58
N ASP A 34 -7.57 -25.56 13.53
CA ASP A 34 -7.91 -24.15 13.62
C ASP A 34 -9.28 -23.89 12.99
N VAL A 35 -10.09 -23.07 13.65
CA VAL A 35 -11.31 -22.47 13.09
C VAL A 35 -11.11 -20.96 13.04
N ILE A 36 -10.93 -20.43 11.85
CA ILE A 36 -10.62 -19.01 11.62
C ILE A 36 -11.88 -18.33 11.12
N ALA A 37 -12.37 -17.31 11.82
CA ALA A 37 -13.52 -16.55 11.37
C ALA A 37 -13.26 -15.91 9.99
N GLY A 38 -14.29 -15.77 9.16
CA GLY A 38 -14.11 -15.33 7.77
C GLY A 38 -13.45 -13.95 7.64
N HIS A 39 -13.81 -13.01 8.53
CA HIS A 39 -13.18 -11.69 8.58
C HIS A 39 -11.72 -11.71 9.09
N ASP A 40 -11.30 -12.81 9.67
CA ASP A 40 -9.94 -13.05 10.16
C ASP A 40 -9.11 -13.90 9.18
N ASN A 41 -9.70 -14.35 8.09
CA ASN A 41 -9.01 -15.10 7.06
C ASN A 41 -8.72 -14.19 5.85
N PRO A 42 -7.43 -13.88 5.56
CA PRO A 42 -7.07 -12.98 4.48
C PRO A 42 -7.51 -13.49 3.11
N TRP A 43 -7.45 -14.81 2.89
CA TRP A 43 -7.88 -15.40 1.63
C TRP A 43 -9.38 -15.26 1.40
N LEU A 44 -10.19 -15.51 2.42
CA LEU A 44 -11.64 -15.28 2.32
C LEU A 44 -11.97 -13.81 2.12
N MET A 45 -11.29 -12.91 2.83
CA MET A 45 -11.47 -11.47 2.65
C MET A 45 -11.09 -11.03 1.23
N MET A 46 -10.00 -11.56 0.68
CA MET A 46 -9.59 -11.30 -0.70
C MET A 46 -10.64 -11.77 -1.69
N GLN A 47 -11.24 -12.97 -1.51
CA GLN A 47 -12.33 -13.46 -2.36
C GLN A 47 -13.57 -12.54 -2.34
N TYR A 48 -13.84 -11.85 -1.23
CA TYR A 48 -14.97 -10.92 -1.14
C TYR A 48 -14.67 -9.52 -1.68
N LYS A 49 -13.42 -9.08 -1.59
CA LYS A 49 -13.03 -7.70 -1.85
C LYS A 49 -12.37 -7.49 -3.21
N VAL A 50 -11.78 -8.53 -3.78
CA VAL A 50 -11.00 -8.46 -5.02
C VAL A 50 -11.73 -9.24 -6.12
N PRO A 51 -12.53 -8.56 -6.95
CA PRO A 51 -13.28 -9.20 -8.04
C PRO A 51 -12.41 -9.95 -9.05
N GLU A 52 -11.17 -9.52 -9.22
CA GLU A 52 -10.16 -10.10 -10.15
C GLU A 52 -9.90 -11.59 -9.91
N ILE A 53 -10.20 -12.10 -8.71
CA ILE A 53 -10.18 -13.54 -8.39
C ILE A 53 -11.22 -14.33 -9.21
N CYS A 54 -12.31 -13.69 -9.61
CA CYS A 54 -13.35 -14.34 -10.40
C CYS A 54 -12.84 -14.73 -11.79
N ARG A 55 -13.49 -15.72 -12.41
CA ARG A 55 -13.21 -16.10 -13.80
C ARG A 55 -13.58 -14.96 -14.74
N PRO A 56 -12.89 -14.75 -15.86
CA PRO A 56 -13.26 -13.74 -16.85
C PRO A 56 -14.73 -13.81 -17.26
N SER A 57 -15.28 -15.00 -17.45
CA SER A 57 -16.70 -15.22 -17.77
C SER A 57 -17.69 -14.72 -16.69
N CYS A 58 -17.25 -14.45 -15.46
CA CYS A 58 -18.09 -13.88 -14.42
C CYS A 58 -18.40 -12.39 -14.66
N PHE A 59 -17.52 -11.69 -15.34
CA PHE A 59 -17.68 -10.28 -15.68
C PHE A 59 -18.65 -10.06 -16.85
N GLU A 60 -18.75 -11.04 -17.75
CA GLU A 60 -19.59 -11.02 -18.94
C GLU A 60 -20.66 -12.12 -18.89
N CYS A 61 -21.15 -12.46 -17.69
CA CYS A 61 -22.03 -13.59 -17.48
C CYS A 61 -23.40 -13.38 -18.16
N SER A 62 -23.65 -14.11 -19.22
CA SER A 62 -24.95 -14.10 -19.96
C SER A 62 -26.11 -14.77 -19.20
N PHE A 63 -25.82 -15.48 -18.11
CA PHE A 63 -26.83 -16.16 -17.28
C PHE A 63 -27.36 -15.30 -16.12
N LYS A 64 -27.08 -14.00 -16.09
CA LYS A 64 -27.62 -13.06 -15.10
C LYS A 64 -28.95 -12.49 -15.55
N GLY A 65 -29.74 -12.03 -14.57
CA GLY A 65 -31.05 -11.44 -14.83
C GLY A 65 -32.18 -12.44 -14.89
N PHE A 66 -33.36 -11.92 -15.15
CA PHE A 66 -34.61 -12.68 -15.33
C PHE A 66 -35.26 -12.24 -16.65
N PRO A 67 -35.98 -13.13 -17.37
CA PRO A 67 -36.25 -14.53 -17.03
C PRO A 67 -35.04 -15.45 -17.18
N ARG A 68 -34.98 -16.51 -16.39
CA ARG A 68 -33.96 -17.54 -16.45
C ARG A 68 -34.35 -18.62 -17.48
N THR A 69 -33.33 -19.21 -18.11
CA THR A 69 -33.52 -20.33 -19.05
C THR A 69 -33.78 -21.67 -18.35
N SER A 70 -33.40 -21.81 -17.08
CA SER A 70 -33.64 -23.00 -16.27
C SER A 70 -35.06 -23.04 -15.71
N ASP A 71 -35.61 -24.24 -15.44
CA ASP A 71 -36.92 -24.39 -14.80
C ASP A 71 -36.92 -23.86 -13.35
N ILE A 72 -35.80 -24.04 -12.65
CA ILE A 72 -35.59 -23.65 -11.24
C ILE A 72 -34.25 -22.97 -11.08
N THR A 73 -34.21 -21.91 -10.28
CA THR A 73 -32.95 -21.28 -9.80
C THR A 73 -32.88 -21.43 -8.29
N MET A 74 -31.70 -21.86 -7.79
CA MET A 74 -31.42 -22.01 -6.36
C MET A 74 -30.21 -21.17 -5.96
N GLY A 75 -30.25 -20.68 -4.74
CA GLY A 75 -29.11 -19.92 -4.17
C GLY A 75 -29.23 -19.76 -2.66
N ASP A 76 -28.29 -19.09 -2.07
CA ASP A 76 -28.30 -18.72 -0.66
C ASP A 76 -29.11 -17.42 -0.48
N LEU A 77 -29.94 -17.33 0.55
CA LEU A 77 -30.71 -16.12 0.83
C LEU A 77 -29.87 -15.15 1.70
N TRP A 78 -29.31 -14.14 1.08
CA TRP A 78 -28.52 -13.08 1.75
C TRP A 78 -29.38 -11.87 2.15
N ALA A 79 -30.53 -12.09 2.74
CA ALA A 79 -31.39 -11.01 3.20
C ALA A 79 -30.88 -10.39 4.53
N LYS A 80 -31.30 -9.15 4.79
CA LYS A 80 -30.95 -8.45 6.04
C LYS A 80 -31.42 -9.27 7.25
N LYS A 81 -30.58 -9.36 8.29
CA LYS A 81 -30.96 -10.01 9.56
C LYS A 81 -32.29 -9.43 10.08
N GLY A 82 -33.22 -10.31 10.43
CA GLY A 82 -34.58 -9.94 10.88
C GLY A 82 -35.61 -9.74 9.76
N SER A 83 -35.23 -9.80 8.47
CA SER A 83 -36.17 -9.83 7.35
C SER A 83 -36.58 -11.24 6.95
N ILE A 84 -35.94 -12.25 7.48
CA ILE A 84 -36.27 -13.67 7.32
C ILE A 84 -37.01 -14.10 8.61
N PRO A 85 -38.10 -14.89 8.53
CA PRO A 85 -38.72 -15.47 9.70
C PRO A 85 -37.75 -16.23 10.58
N GLN A 86 -37.86 -16.09 11.89
CA GLN A 86 -36.87 -16.61 12.84
C GLN A 86 -36.72 -18.14 12.76
N ASN A 87 -37.77 -18.87 12.45
CA ASN A 87 -37.74 -20.32 12.24
C ASN A 87 -36.97 -20.75 10.98
N LEU A 88 -36.77 -19.81 10.01
CA LEU A 88 -36.06 -20.05 8.75
C LEU A 88 -34.65 -19.39 8.73
N ASP A 89 -34.34 -18.50 9.67
CA ASP A 89 -33.04 -17.81 9.77
C ASP A 89 -32.10 -18.51 10.75
N GLY A 90 -31.81 -19.79 10.50
CA GLY A 90 -30.92 -20.57 11.34
C GLY A 90 -29.44 -20.45 10.99
N ASP A 91 -28.58 -20.98 11.88
CA ASP A 91 -27.11 -20.96 11.70
C ASP A 91 -26.60 -21.83 10.54
N LEU A 92 -27.45 -22.66 9.95
CA LEU A 92 -27.12 -23.43 8.76
C LEU A 92 -27.37 -22.65 7.45
N GLY A 93 -28.04 -21.50 7.54
CA GLY A 93 -28.46 -20.65 6.43
C GLY A 93 -29.77 -21.08 5.80
N THR A 94 -30.31 -20.21 4.96
CA THR A 94 -31.60 -20.41 4.26
C THR A 94 -31.35 -20.39 2.76
N SER A 95 -31.87 -21.38 2.06
CA SER A 95 -31.85 -21.42 0.60
C SER A 95 -33.01 -20.62 0.02
N ILE A 96 -32.74 -19.93 -1.09
CA ILE A 96 -33.77 -19.32 -1.91
C ILE A 96 -33.97 -20.16 -3.18
N VAL A 97 -35.23 -20.29 -3.59
CA VAL A 97 -35.62 -21.07 -4.77
C VAL A 97 -36.61 -20.24 -5.60
N PHE A 98 -36.31 -20.10 -6.89
CA PHE A 98 -37.23 -19.48 -7.86
C PHE A 98 -37.76 -20.53 -8.81
N ALA A 99 -39.09 -20.59 -8.99
CA ALA A 99 -39.70 -21.23 -10.12
C ALA A 99 -39.67 -20.27 -11.31
N ASN A 100 -38.98 -20.61 -12.37
CA ASN A 100 -38.79 -19.71 -13.51
C ASN A 100 -39.85 -19.93 -14.60
N ASN A 101 -40.60 -21.04 -14.54
CA ASN A 101 -41.70 -21.39 -15.45
C ASN A 101 -42.65 -22.41 -14.81
N ALA A 102 -43.75 -22.71 -15.50
CA ALA A 102 -44.78 -23.63 -15.01
C ALA A 102 -44.27 -25.06 -14.69
N LYS A 103 -43.25 -25.52 -15.40
CA LYS A 103 -42.61 -26.84 -15.13
C LYS A 103 -41.84 -26.82 -13.81
N GLY A 104 -41.11 -25.74 -13.54
CA GLY A 104 -40.43 -25.50 -12.26
C GLY A 104 -41.43 -25.41 -11.10
N GLU A 105 -42.54 -24.70 -11.27
CA GLU A 105 -43.59 -24.58 -10.27
C GLU A 105 -44.20 -25.93 -9.95
N ALA A 106 -44.57 -26.71 -10.96
CA ALA A 106 -45.13 -28.06 -10.79
C ALA A 106 -44.16 -29.03 -10.10
N PHE A 107 -42.86 -28.87 -10.33
CA PHE A 107 -41.81 -29.64 -9.62
C PHE A 107 -41.72 -29.23 -8.14
N LEU A 108 -41.62 -27.94 -7.85
CA LEU A 108 -41.50 -27.42 -6.49
C LEU A 108 -42.72 -27.74 -5.64
N SER A 109 -43.92 -27.69 -6.19
CA SER A 109 -45.15 -28.04 -5.48
C SER A 109 -45.14 -29.49 -4.93
N ARG A 110 -44.46 -30.40 -5.60
CA ARG A 110 -44.25 -31.77 -5.10
C ARG A 110 -43.18 -31.83 -4.00
N CYS A 111 -42.14 -31.00 -4.09
CA CYS A 111 -41.06 -30.93 -3.12
C CYS A 111 -41.53 -30.30 -1.81
N PHE A 112 -42.40 -29.29 -1.84
CA PHE A 112 -42.85 -28.54 -0.67
C PHE A 112 -43.59 -29.39 0.37
N LYS A 113 -44.09 -30.60 -0.04
CA LYS A 113 -44.65 -31.57 0.90
C LYS A 113 -43.61 -32.18 1.85
N LYS A 114 -42.30 -32.01 1.57
CA LYS A 114 -41.19 -32.63 2.30
C LYS A 114 -40.20 -31.65 2.89
N VAL A 115 -40.38 -30.36 2.70
CA VAL A 115 -39.50 -29.31 3.18
C VAL A 115 -40.32 -28.20 3.83
N GLU A 116 -39.73 -27.55 4.81
CA GLU A 116 -40.29 -26.33 5.37
C GLU A 116 -39.96 -25.17 4.44
N TYR A 117 -40.96 -24.43 4.01
CA TYR A 117 -40.79 -23.30 3.12
C TYR A 117 -41.76 -22.16 3.46
N LYS A 118 -41.41 -20.98 2.96
CA LYS A 118 -42.27 -19.79 2.99
C LYS A 118 -42.11 -19.03 1.69
N GLU A 119 -43.19 -18.55 1.13
CA GLU A 119 -43.15 -17.61 0.02
C GLU A 119 -42.55 -16.29 0.47
N PHE A 120 -41.76 -15.71 -0.40
CA PHE A 120 -40.96 -14.51 -0.08
C PHE A 120 -41.06 -13.52 -1.25
N PRO A 121 -41.20 -12.19 -0.98
CA PRO A 121 -41.28 -11.20 -2.05
C PRO A 121 -40.06 -11.24 -2.95
N PHE A 122 -40.27 -11.29 -4.27
CA PHE A 122 -39.22 -11.38 -5.28
C PHE A 122 -38.16 -10.29 -5.12
N GLU A 123 -38.59 -9.02 -4.96
CA GLU A 123 -37.71 -7.87 -4.82
C GLU A 123 -36.81 -7.97 -3.58
N THR A 124 -37.34 -8.52 -2.49
CA THR A 124 -36.57 -8.73 -1.26
C THR A 124 -35.53 -9.81 -1.45
N ALA A 125 -35.88 -10.87 -2.16
CA ALA A 125 -34.95 -11.95 -2.48
C ALA A 125 -33.80 -11.51 -3.38
N VAL A 126 -34.10 -10.77 -4.42
CA VAL A 126 -33.12 -10.25 -5.39
C VAL A 126 -32.23 -9.19 -4.75
N LYS A 127 -32.81 -8.27 -3.97
CA LYS A 127 -32.06 -7.21 -3.27
C LYS A 127 -30.98 -7.76 -2.32
N GLY A 128 -31.24 -8.93 -1.71
CA GLY A 128 -30.25 -9.62 -0.87
C GLY A 128 -29.17 -10.36 -1.69
N ASN A 129 -29.36 -10.53 -2.98
CA ASN A 129 -28.51 -11.34 -3.86
C ASN A 129 -28.14 -10.58 -5.13
N PHE A 130 -27.31 -9.56 -5.01
CA PHE A 130 -26.90 -8.69 -6.12
C PHE A 130 -26.51 -9.44 -7.41
N HIS A 131 -25.82 -10.57 -7.26
CA HIS A 131 -25.37 -11.38 -8.40
C HIS A 131 -26.45 -12.24 -9.06
N LEU A 132 -27.68 -12.18 -8.62
CA LEU A 132 -28.80 -12.77 -9.38
C LEU A 132 -29.10 -11.97 -10.66
N GLU A 133 -28.96 -10.65 -10.61
CA GLU A 133 -29.26 -9.77 -11.73
C GLU A 133 -27.99 -9.19 -12.39
N ASN A 134 -26.90 -9.06 -11.63
CA ASN A 134 -25.73 -8.34 -12.09
C ASN A 134 -24.52 -9.26 -12.23
N ALA A 135 -23.77 -9.08 -13.31
CA ALA A 135 -22.43 -9.64 -13.45
C ALA A 135 -21.47 -9.05 -12.41
N VAL A 136 -20.36 -9.71 -12.18
CA VAL A 136 -19.26 -9.17 -11.39
C VAL A 136 -18.77 -7.89 -12.07
N ARG A 137 -18.52 -6.84 -11.31
CA ARG A 137 -17.94 -5.59 -11.85
C ARG A 137 -16.44 -5.63 -11.72
N HIS A 138 -15.75 -5.14 -12.75
CA HIS A 138 -14.31 -4.91 -12.66
C HIS A 138 -14.01 -3.87 -11.56
N SER A 139 -12.90 -4.04 -10.88
CA SER A 139 -12.31 -3.00 -10.05
C SER A 139 -11.35 -2.12 -10.86
N SER A 140 -10.60 -1.29 -10.16
CA SER A 140 -9.50 -0.50 -10.76
C SER A 140 -8.21 -1.30 -10.93
N TYR A 141 -8.19 -2.57 -10.53
CA TYR A 141 -7.00 -3.40 -10.59
C TYR A 141 -6.96 -4.19 -11.91
N ASP A 142 -5.76 -4.36 -12.44
CA ASP A 142 -5.53 -5.26 -13.56
C ASP A 142 -5.43 -6.71 -13.08
N ARG A 143 -6.16 -7.61 -13.74
CA ARG A 143 -6.23 -9.01 -13.34
C ARG A 143 -4.90 -9.76 -13.51
N GLU A 144 -4.15 -9.51 -14.57
CA GLU A 144 -2.86 -10.16 -14.79
C GLU A 144 -1.85 -9.74 -13.74
N THR A 145 -1.78 -8.47 -13.46
CA THR A 145 -0.96 -7.91 -12.38
C THR A 145 -1.34 -8.49 -11.02
N PHE A 146 -2.64 -8.64 -10.74
CA PHE A 146 -3.09 -9.27 -9.49
C PHE A 146 -2.57 -10.69 -9.32
N PHE A 147 -2.63 -11.53 -10.37
CA PHE A 147 -2.14 -12.90 -10.28
C PHE A 147 -0.61 -13.01 -10.28
N GLN A 148 0.09 -12.08 -10.91
CA GLN A 148 1.54 -11.98 -10.78
C GLN A 148 1.95 -11.68 -9.34
N ASP A 149 1.38 -10.63 -8.75
CA ASP A 149 1.63 -10.27 -7.35
C ASP A 149 1.29 -11.42 -6.39
N LEU A 150 0.18 -12.13 -6.64
CA LEU A 150 -0.26 -13.26 -5.82
C LEU A 150 0.74 -14.43 -5.85
N ASN A 151 1.39 -14.65 -6.98
CA ASN A 151 2.44 -15.68 -7.14
C ASN A 151 3.78 -15.25 -6.52
N GLU A 152 4.04 -13.94 -6.43
CA GLU A 152 5.28 -13.41 -5.84
C GLU A 152 5.20 -13.38 -4.30
N SER A 153 4.14 -12.80 -3.75
CA SER A 153 3.96 -12.68 -2.30
C SER A 153 2.50 -12.48 -1.91
N PHE A 154 1.96 -13.46 -1.19
CA PHE A 154 0.60 -13.35 -0.64
C PHE A 154 0.47 -12.24 0.41
N GLU A 155 1.50 -12.02 1.22
CA GLU A 155 1.53 -10.96 2.24
C GLU A 155 1.48 -9.57 1.60
N GLU A 156 2.22 -9.34 0.53
CA GLU A 156 2.19 -8.07 -0.22
C GLU A 156 0.85 -7.85 -0.92
N CYS A 157 0.22 -8.91 -1.41
CA CYS A 157 -1.14 -8.86 -1.94
C CYS A 157 -2.17 -8.41 -0.90
N ILE A 158 -2.06 -8.89 0.35
CA ILE A 158 -2.94 -8.43 1.43
C ILE A 158 -2.81 -6.92 1.61
N ASP A 159 -1.58 -6.40 1.68
CA ASP A 159 -1.31 -4.97 1.86
C ASP A 159 -1.81 -4.13 0.68
N LYS A 160 -1.68 -4.64 -0.54
CA LYS A 160 -2.02 -3.93 -1.77
C LYS A 160 -3.52 -3.94 -2.06
N TYR A 161 -4.18 -5.11 -1.94
CA TYR A 161 -5.55 -5.30 -2.44
C TYR A 161 -6.62 -5.28 -1.35
N ILE A 162 -6.27 -5.60 -0.10
CA ILE A 162 -7.17 -5.55 1.06
C ILE A 162 -6.50 -4.87 2.27
N PRO A 163 -6.00 -3.64 2.12
CA PRO A 163 -5.23 -2.95 3.17
C PRO A 163 -5.98 -2.84 4.49
N GLU A 164 -7.33 -2.77 4.46
CA GLU A 164 -8.15 -2.75 5.65
C GLU A 164 -8.07 -4.04 6.48
N PHE A 165 -7.71 -5.17 5.88
CA PHE A 165 -7.52 -6.44 6.59
C PHE A 165 -6.37 -6.34 7.61
N ASN A 166 -5.27 -5.72 7.22
CA ASN A 166 -4.12 -5.50 8.10
C ASN A 166 -4.44 -4.57 9.27
N HIS A 167 -5.44 -3.69 9.14
CA HIS A 167 -5.85 -2.82 10.23
C HIS A 167 -6.55 -3.55 11.38
N GLN A 168 -7.14 -4.72 11.17
CA GLN A 168 -7.92 -5.43 12.19
C GLN A 168 -7.16 -6.53 12.94
N GLN A 169 -6.31 -7.31 12.27
CA GLN A 169 -5.75 -8.53 12.83
C GLN A 169 -4.30 -8.48 13.30
N TYR A 170 -3.48 -7.63 12.70
CA TYR A 170 -2.10 -7.46 13.15
C TYR A 170 -2.00 -6.68 14.49
N SER A 171 -3.13 -6.65 15.23
CA SER A 171 -3.33 -5.62 16.24
C SER A 171 -2.43 -5.71 17.47
N VAL A 172 -2.11 -6.86 18.03
CA VAL A 172 -1.29 -6.88 19.26
C VAL A 172 0.13 -7.37 18.99
N LYS A 173 0.33 -8.52 18.35
CA LYS A 173 1.68 -9.05 18.08
C LYS A 173 2.49 -8.15 17.13
N SER A 174 1.84 -7.61 16.10
CA SER A 174 2.50 -6.68 15.17
C SER A 174 2.80 -5.34 15.82
N LYS A 175 1.89 -4.80 16.62
CA LYS A 175 2.12 -3.55 17.39
C LYS A 175 3.31 -3.72 18.32
N THR A 176 3.37 -4.81 19.06
CA THR A 176 4.51 -5.12 19.96
C THR A 176 5.80 -5.31 19.16
N LYS A 177 5.77 -6.05 18.05
CA LYS A 177 6.94 -6.23 17.16
C LYS A 177 7.44 -4.91 16.59
N ASN A 178 6.54 -4.05 16.10
CA ASN A 178 6.92 -2.75 15.55
C ASN A 178 7.45 -1.82 16.64
N PHE A 179 6.87 -1.84 17.82
CA PHE A 179 7.38 -1.09 18.97
C PHE A 179 8.78 -1.59 19.39
N LEU A 180 8.98 -2.89 19.51
CA LEU A 180 10.30 -3.46 19.82
C LEU A 180 11.34 -3.14 18.73
N LYS A 181 10.94 -3.22 17.45
CA LYS A 181 11.79 -2.81 16.32
C LYS A 181 12.16 -1.34 16.42
N PHE A 182 11.22 -0.47 16.75
CA PHE A 182 11.45 0.97 16.96
C PHE A 182 12.45 1.20 18.10
N VAL A 183 12.22 0.59 19.27
CA VAL A 183 13.15 0.71 20.42
C VAL A 183 14.55 0.22 20.06
N TRP A 184 14.66 -0.93 19.40
CA TRP A 184 15.93 -1.46 18.93
C TRP A 184 16.63 -0.52 17.94
N LYS A 185 15.88 0.03 16.99
CA LYS A 185 16.43 0.99 15.99
C LYS A 185 16.92 2.28 16.64
N ILE A 186 16.14 2.85 17.57
CA ILE A 186 16.62 4.03 18.34
C ILE A 186 17.87 3.68 19.15
N SER A 187 17.89 2.55 19.82
CA SER A 187 19.05 2.10 20.60
C SER A 187 20.29 1.98 19.71
N SER A 188 20.15 1.34 18.55
CA SER A 188 21.22 1.21 17.57
C SER A 188 21.73 2.56 17.05
N ALA A 189 20.82 3.48 16.69
CA ALA A 189 21.17 4.80 16.17
C ALA A 189 21.78 5.72 17.23
N SER A 190 21.30 5.64 18.47
CA SER A 190 21.71 6.54 19.56
C SER A 190 22.96 6.05 20.30
N GLY A 191 23.15 4.73 20.43
CA GLY A 191 24.18 4.15 21.27
C GLY A 191 24.15 4.79 22.67
N TRP A 192 25.29 5.30 23.16
CA TRP A 192 25.43 6.00 24.45
C TRP A 192 25.09 7.49 24.42
N SER A 193 24.60 8.05 23.30
CA SER A 193 24.32 9.48 23.16
C SER A 193 22.95 9.85 23.70
N ILE A 194 22.88 10.41 24.90
CA ILE A 194 21.65 10.91 25.53
C ILE A 194 20.97 11.95 24.64
N SER A 195 21.72 12.83 23.97
CA SER A 195 21.15 13.85 23.08
C SER A 195 20.42 13.24 21.88
N THR A 196 20.99 12.17 21.30
CA THR A 196 20.36 11.45 20.18
C THR A 196 19.11 10.69 20.64
N TRP A 197 19.12 10.07 21.83
CA TRP A 197 17.95 9.48 22.46
C TRP A 197 16.83 10.49 22.63
N ARG A 198 17.14 11.67 23.21
CA ARG A 198 16.15 12.75 23.39
C ARG A 198 15.56 13.20 22.06
N LYS A 199 16.35 13.39 20.99
CA LYS A 199 15.87 13.76 19.65
C LYS A 199 14.89 12.70 19.11
N ASN A 200 15.28 11.44 19.13
CA ASN A 200 14.44 10.34 18.64
C ASN A 200 13.11 10.25 19.40
N LEU A 201 13.13 10.31 20.72
CA LEU A 201 11.90 10.29 21.53
C LEU A 201 11.05 11.54 21.28
N TRP A 202 11.66 12.72 21.25
CA TRP A 202 10.95 13.96 21.01
C TRP A 202 10.18 13.95 19.69
N TYR A 203 10.85 13.66 18.58
CA TYR A 203 10.23 13.72 17.25
C TYR A 203 9.20 12.59 17.01
N ASN A 204 9.34 11.45 17.64
CA ASN A 204 8.41 10.35 17.44
C ASN A 204 7.21 10.32 18.39
N ILE A 205 7.31 10.92 19.58
CA ILE A 205 6.28 10.82 20.63
C ILE A 205 5.68 12.17 20.97
N PHE A 206 6.50 13.22 21.12
CA PHE A 206 6.05 14.48 21.71
C PHE A 206 5.83 15.57 20.65
N SER A 207 6.51 15.55 19.52
CA SER A 207 6.41 16.61 18.52
C SER A 207 5.15 16.50 17.67
N SER A 208 4.29 17.50 17.73
CA SER A 208 3.12 17.60 16.82
C SER A 208 3.51 17.89 15.35
N LYS A 209 4.77 18.25 15.09
CA LYS A 209 5.28 18.57 13.75
C LYS A 209 5.65 17.33 12.94
N VAL A 210 5.84 16.17 13.58
CA VAL A 210 6.13 14.90 12.93
C VAL A 210 4.97 13.94 13.14
N LYS A 211 4.30 13.58 12.03
CA LYS A 211 3.21 12.63 12.06
C LYS A 211 3.76 11.23 11.93
N THR A 212 3.80 10.50 13.03
CA THR A 212 4.28 9.12 13.13
C THR A 212 3.16 8.17 13.55
N SER A 213 3.38 6.88 13.37
CA SER A 213 2.55 5.81 13.91
C SER A 213 3.42 4.61 14.24
N ILE A 214 4.12 4.65 15.38
CA ILE A 214 5.13 3.68 15.79
C ILE A 214 4.60 2.25 15.73
N PHE A 215 3.37 2.03 16.15
CA PHE A 215 2.71 0.72 16.14
C PHE A 215 2.40 0.19 14.73
N LYS A 216 2.39 1.07 13.71
CA LYS A 216 2.30 0.70 12.30
C LYS A 216 3.67 0.59 11.61
N GLY A 217 4.76 0.84 12.34
CA GLY A 217 6.10 0.87 11.79
C GLY A 217 6.50 2.20 11.15
N HIS A 218 5.67 3.24 11.29
CA HIS A 218 5.94 4.58 10.74
C HIS A 218 6.65 5.43 11.81
N TYR A 219 7.95 5.58 11.69
CA TYR A 219 8.76 6.28 12.68
C TYR A 219 9.96 6.97 12.04
N PHE A 220 10.53 7.92 12.75
CA PHE A 220 11.69 8.71 12.34
C PHE A 220 12.91 8.29 13.17
N ILE A 221 13.86 7.62 12.57
CA ILE A 221 15.14 7.27 13.21
C ILE A 221 16.20 8.28 12.83
N ILE A 222 16.72 8.97 13.81
CA ILE A 222 17.70 10.03 13.67
C ILE A 222 19.04 9.52 14.22
N GLU A 223 20.07 9.51 13.39
CA GLU A 223 21.43 9.13 13.76
C GLU A 223 22.14 10.27 14.49
N LYS A 224 23.33 9.96 15.06
CA LYS A 224 24.22 10.98 15.62
C LYS A 224 24.63 11.98 14.54
N ASN A 225 24.93 13.22 14.96
CA ASN A 225 25.35 14.32 14.09
C ASN A 225 24.28 14.70 13.04
N CYS A 226 23.01 14.60 13.41
CA CYS A 226 21.91 15.09 12.60
C CYS A 226 21.29 16.32 13.25
N THR A 227 21.10 17.37 12.47
CA THR A 227 20.38 18.59 12.85
C THR A 227 19.02 18.60 12.17
N ILE A 228 17.96 18.68 12.98
CA ILE A 228 16.58 18.71 12.49
C ILE A 228 15.94 20.00 12.96
N GLN A 229 15.44 20.77 12.01
CA GLN A 229 14.70 22.01 12.30
C GLN A 229 13.39 21.99 11.51
N ILE A 230 12.26 21.99 12.22
CA ILE A 230 10.94 22.10 11.62
C ILE A 230 10.30 23.35 12.21
N ASN A 231 10.05 24.35 11.38
CA ASN A 231 9.51 25.64 11.80
C ASN A 231 7.98 25.54 12.09
N SER A 232 7.37 26.65 12.50
CA SER A 232 5.93 26.70 12.77
C SER A 232 5.13 26.30 11.52
N LYS A 233 4.05 25.49 11.69
CA LYS A 233 3.25 24.93 10.58
C LYS A 233 3.99 24.02 9.60
N GLY A 234 5.31 23.84 9.69
CA GLY A 234 6.06 22.82 8.95
C GLY A 234 5.67 21.42 9.41
N ARG A 235 5.68 20.43 8.51
CA ARG A 235 5.29 19.05 8.80
C ARG A 235 6.20 18.03 8.15
N LEU A 236 6.56 17.01 8.91
CA LEU A 236 7.10 15.75 8.40
C LEU A 236 6.02 14.67 8.57
N ILE A 237 5.57 14.07 7.47
CA ILE A 237 4.51 13.05 7.45
C ILE A 237 5.13 11.72 7.07
N LEU A 238 4.96 10.71 7.90
CA LEU A 238 5.54 9.39 7.71
C LEU A 238 4.43 8.35 7.55
N ASP A 239 4.27 7.85 6.34
CA ASP A 239 3.44 6.68 6.04
C ASP A 239 4.30 5.38 6.00
N SER A 240 5.59 5.49 6.33
CA SER A 240 6.59 4.42 6.47
C SER A 240 7.75 4.90 7.33
N ALA A 241 8.75 4.07 7.63
CA ALA A 241 9.90 4.51 8.41
C ALA A 241 10.88 5.36 7.59
N LEU A 242 11.38 6.43 8.21
CA LEU A 242 12.48 7.24 7.70
C LEU A 242 13.72 7.05 8.59
N TYR A 243 14.82 6.65 7.99
CA TYR A 243 16.13 6.56 8.62
C TYR A 243 16.98 7.73 8.10
N PHE A 244 17.43 8.63 8.99
CA PHE A 244 18.13 9.85 8.60
C PHE A 244 19.52 9.91 9.20
N GLY A 245 20.51 10.11 8.34
CA GLY A 245 21.91 10.15 8.70
C GLY A 245 22.56 8.77 8.85
N THR A 246 22.01 7.73 8.20
CA THR A 246 22.50 6.35 8.32
C THR A 246 23.99 6.24 7.96
N LYS A 247 24.77 5.64 8.86
CA LYS A 247 26.22 5.56 8.71
C LYS A 247 26.66 4.25 8.09
N LYS A 248 27.37 4.32 6.96
CA LYS A 248 28.06 3.18 6.34
C LYS A 248 29.41 2.91 6.98
N VAL A 249 30.06 3.96 7.51
CA VAL A 249 31.36 3.87 8.16
C VAL A 249 31.20 4.27 9.62
N LYS A 250 31.58 3.38 10.54
CA LYS A 250 31.59 3.67 11.97
C LYS A 250 32.56 4.84 12.25
N GLY A 251 32.11 5.76 13.12
CA GLY A 251 32.95 6.91 13.51
C GLY A 251 32.88 8.11 12.57
N SER A 252 32.18 8.02 11.42
CA SER A 252 31.97 9.21 10.59
C SER A 252 31.27 10.32 11.38
N ILE A 253 31.83 11.55 11.30
CA ILE A 253 31.31 12.75 11.97
C ILE A 253 30.62 13.71 11.02
N LEU A 254 30.55 13.37 9.71
CA LEU A 254 29.87 14.20 8.72
C LEU A 254 28.39 14.37 9.15
N ASP A 255 27.96 15.61 9.30
CA ASP A 255 26.61 15.94 9.74
C ASP A 255 25.57 15.79 8.62
N SER A 256 24.31 15.70 9.02
CA SER A 256 23.17 15.72 8.10
C SER A 256 22.17 16.75 8.60
N ARG A 257 21.58 17.49 7.67
CA ARG A 257 20.65 18.59 7.99
C ARG A 257 19.30 18.38 7.32
N LEU A 258 18.24 18.63 8.08
CA LEU A 258 16.88 18.70 7.58
C LEU A 258 16.24 19.98 8.08
N LEU A 259 15.92 20.90 7.18
CA LEU A 259 15.13 22.09 7.42
C LEU A 259 13.78 21.97 6.75
N ILE A 260 12.70 22.13 7.50
CA ILE A 260 11.36 22.33 6.97
C ILE A 260 10.83 23.67 7.45
N GLU A 261 10.69 24.60 6.53
CA GLU A 261 10.21 25.93 6.82
C GLU A 261 8.70 25.98 7.13
N SER A 262 8.21 27.17 7.45
CA SER A 262 6.81 27.38 7.84
C SER A 262 5.84 26.99 6.72
N GLY A 263 4.95 26.04 7.00
CA GLY A 263 3.99 25.49 6.02
C GLY A 263 4.59 24.50 5.02
N GLY A 264 5.90 24.30 5.02
CA GLY A 264 6.56 23.26 4.20
C GLY A 264 6.17 21.86 4.66
N ILE A 265 6.06 20.93 3.73
CA ILE A 265 5.70 19.52 4.00
C ILE A 265 6.72 18.60 3.36
N MET A 266 7.28 17.69 4.16
CA MET A 266 8.00 16.52 3.66
C MET A 266 7.19 15.27 3.98
N ARG A 267 6.99 14.39 2.98
CA ARG A 267 6.24 13.15 3.13
C ARG A 267 7.06 11.95 2.65
N ILE A 268 7.09 10.89 3.46
CA ILE A 268 7.64 9.58 3.09
C ILE A 268 6.48 8.61 2.95
N TYR A 269 6.37 7.90 1.81
CA TYR A 269 5.26 7.01 1.52
C TYR A 269 5.71 5.72 0.80
N GLY A 270 4.90 4.67 0.90
CA GLY A 270 5.02 3.46 0.08
C GLY A 270 6.27 2.62 0.30
N GLY A 271 6.83 2.62 1.52
CA GLY A 271 7.98 1.84 1.94
C GLY A 271 8.98 2.64 2.77
N ASP A 272 9.84 1.93 3.52
CA ASP A 272 10.89 2.55 4.30
C ASP A 272 11.90 3.28 3.40
N TYR A 273 12.43 4.41 3.85
CA TYR A 273 13.45 5.17 3.14
C TYR A 273 14.64 5.47 4.03
N SER A 274 15.83 5.25 3.51
CA SER A 274 17.09 5.51 4.22
C SER A 274 17.89 6.62 3.53
N ILE A 275 18.23 7.65 4.27
CA ILE A 275 19.09 8.75 3.83
C ILE A 275 20.40 8.62 4.58
N SER A 276 21.50 8.42 3.84
CA SER A 276 22.83 8.31 4.44
C SER A 276 23.32 9.67 4.96
N TYR A 277 24.35 9.65 5.76
CA TYR A 277 24.96 10.84 6.34
C TYR A 277 25.51 11.82 5.28
N GLY A 278 25.74 13.09 5.70
CA GLY A 278 26.12 14.18 4.80
C GLY A 278 24.96 14.74 3.97
N ALA A 279 23.72 14.35 4.29
CA ALA A 279 22.56 14.87 3.58
C ALA A 279 22.23 16.31 4.00
N ASP A 280 21.81 17.11 3.02
CA ASP A 280 21.33 18.48 3.22
C ASP A 280 19.98 18.65 2.53
N ILE A 281 18.92 18.71 3.32
CA ILE A 281 17.54 18.76 2.80
C ILE A 281 16.84 20.00 3.33
N GLU A 282 16.41 20.85 2.41
CA GLU A 282 15.66 22.07 2.68
C GLU A 282 14.32 22.04 1.97
N VAL A 283 13.24 22.18 2.75
CA VAL A 283 11.88 22.33 2.25
C VAL A 283 11.41 23.73 2.62
N PHE A 284 11.32 24.60 1.65
CA PHE A 284 11.00 26.01 1.82
C PHE A 284 9.55 26.21 2.22
N ARG A 285 9.21 27.46 2.48
CA ARG A 285 7.87 27.86 2.90
C ARG A 285 6.80 27.39 1.91
N ASN A 286 5.80 26.64 2.44
CA ASN A 286 4.66 26.08 1.69
C ASN A 286 5.05 25.10 0.56
N ALA A 287 6.31 24.68 0.46
CA ALA A 287 6.76 23.69 -0.51
C ALA A 287 6.39 22.26 -0.09
N LEU A 288 6.34 21.35 -1.08
CA LEU A 288 6.00 19.94 -0.89
C LEU A 288 7.09 19.03 -1.44
N LEU A 289 7.75 18.31 -0.55
CA LEU A 289 8.69 17.24 -0.89
C LEU A 289 8.05 15.88 -0.60
N GLU A 290 7.83 15.07 -1.63
CA GLU A 290 7.31 13.70 -1.52
C GLU A 290 8.37 12.70 -1.93
N ILE A 291 8.68 11.72 -1.08
CA ILE A 291 9.66 10.66 -1.36
C ILE A 291 9.02 9.29 -1.17
N GLY A 292 8.98 8.50 -2.24
CA GLY A 292 8.57 7.09 -2.23
C GLY A 292 9.69 6.20 -1.69
N GLY A 293 9.32 5.23 -0.87
CA GLY A 293 10.25 4.28 -0.25
C GLY A 293 10.70 3.15 -1.19
N GLY A 294 11.39 2.18 -0.61
CA GLY A 294 11.90 0.97 -1.28
C GLY A 294 13.42 0.96 -1.47
N VAL A 295 14.01 2.06 -1.91
CA VAL A 295 15.47 2.26 -2.00
C VAL A 295 15.88 3.35 -1.01
N GLY A 296 16.99 3.95 -1.19
CA GLY A 296 17.47 5.03 -0.33
C GLY A 296 18.41 5.98 -1.06
N ALA A 297 18.90 6.94 -0.30
CA ALA A 297 19.90 7.87 -0.76
C ALA A 297 21.26 7.58 -0.13
N ASN A 298 22.28 7.61 -0.96
CA ASN A 298 23.65 7.47 -0.54
C ASN A 298 24.20 8.78 0.10
N ILE A 299 25.44 8.83 0.44
CA ILE A 299 26.14 9.93 1.12
C ILE A 299 26.02 11.23 0.31
N GLY A 300 25.75 12.35 1.00
CA GLY A 300 25.81 13.69 0.39
C GLY A 300 24.60 14.06 -0.46
N LEU A 301 23.43 13.44 -0.25
CA LEU A 301 22.19 13.87 -0.93
C LEU A 301 21.87 15.33 -0.59
N THR A 302 21.68 16.17 -1.61
CA THR A 302 21.22 17.54 -1.45
C THR A 302 19.86 17.70 -2.12
N ILE A 303 18.85 18.15 -1.35
CA ILE A 303 17.53 18.50 -1.89
C ILE A 303 17.16 19.91 -1.45
N VAL A 304 16.87 20.78 -2.43
CA VAL A 304 16.35 22.13 -2.17
C VAL A 304 15.00 22.25 -2.85
N CYS A 305 13.93 22.11 -2.05
CA CYS A 305 12.55 22.10 -2.51
C CYS A 305 11.90 23.47 -2.24
N GLY A 306 11.66 24.24 -3.28
CA GLY A 306 11.03 25.58 -3.20
C GLY A 306 9.58 25.61 -3.60
N ASP A 307 9.11 24.65 -4.37
CA ASP A 307 7.72 24.49 -4.82
C ASP A 307 7.28 23.04 -4.60
N LYS A 308 7.66 22.14 -5.51
CA LYS A 308 7.29 20.72 -5.41
C LYS A 308 8.33 19.79 -6.01
N ILE A 309 8.82 18.86 -5.20
CA ILE A 309 9.65 17.74 -5.66
C ILE A 309 8.95 16.43 -5.30
N LYS A 310 8.77 15.57 -6.31
CA LYS A 310 8.27 14.21 -6.12
C LYS A 310 9.30 13.20 -6.59
N ILE A 311 9.66 12.25 -5.72
CA ILE A 311 10.52 11.11 -6.01
C ILE A 311 9.68 9.84 -5.86
N GLY A 312 9.56 9.06 -6.92
CA GLY A 312 8.76 7.84 -6.97
C GLY A 312 9.37 6.68 -6.19
N LYS A 313 8.57 5.64 -5.96
CA LYS A 313 9.01 4.44 -5.24
C LYS A 313 10.16 3.74 -5.96
N ASN A 314 10.95 2.99 -5.20
CA ASN A 314 12.07 2.20 -5.72
C ASN A 314 13.10 3.01 -6.52
N SER A 315 13.13 4.34 -6.31
CA SER A 315 14.12 5.22 -6.93
C SER A 315 15.29 5.43 -5.96
N GLY A 316 16.51 5.30 -6.47
CA GLY A 316 17.75 5.40 -5.68
C GLY A 316 18.59 6.61 -6.06
N CYS A 317 19.20 7.25 -5.04
CA CYS A 317 20.16 8.31 -5.22
C CYS A 317 21.57 7.82 -4.89
N GLY A 318 22.48 7.95 -5.83
CA GLY A 318 23.92 7.76 -5.66
C GLY A 318 24.54 8.79 -4.70
N ARG A 319 25.89 8.85 -4.65
CA ARG A 319 26.60 9.84 -3.83
C ARG A 319 26.47 11.23 -4.43
N ASN A 320 26.36 12.24 -3.55
CA ASN A 320 26.37 13.66 -3.91
C ASN A 320 25.36 14.04 -5.01
N VAL A 321 24.23 13.38 -5.03
CA VAL A 321 23.12 13.76 -5.92
C VAL A 321 22.53 15.07 -5.45
N THR A 322 22.28 16.00 -6.37
CA THR A 322 21.62 17.27 -6.12
C THR A 322 20.28 17.35 -6.85
N ILE A 323 19.21 17.67 -6.14
CA ILE A 323 17.86 17.85 -6.70
C ILE A 323 17.35 19.21 -6.24
N ARG A 324 17.08 20.12 -7.18
CA ARG A 324 16.59 21.45 -6.82
C ARG A 324 15.57 21.95 -7.84
N ASP A 325 14.45 22.40 -7.36
CA ASP A 325 13.34 22.93 -8.19
C ASP A 325 13.30 24.47 -8.26
N ASN A 326 14.35 25.14 -7.76
CA ASN A 326 14.39 26.60 -7.58
C ASN A 326 15.80 27.18 -7.74
N ASN A 327 15.89 28.50 -7.72
CA ASN A 327 17.15 29.26 -7.86
C ASN A 327 17.86 29.53 -6.52
N GLY A 328 17.58 28.76 -5.47
CA GLY A 328 18.22 28.97 -4.16
C GLY A 328 17.80 30.28 -3.48
N GLY A 329 16.56 30.72 -3.68
CA GLY A 329 16.02 31.94 -3.09
C GLY A 329 16.30 33.23 -3.88
N HIS A 330 17.09 33.17 -4.96
CA HIS A 330 17.34 34.33 -5.85
C HIS A 330 16.19 34.52 -6.83
N ALA A 331 15.69 35.74 -6.95
CA ALA A 331 14.67 36.09 -7.93
C ALA A 331 15.31 36.58 -9.24
N ILE A 332 14.96 35.98 -10.35
CA ILE A 332 15.34 36.42 -11.68
C ILE A 332 14.12 37.13 -12.30
N SER A 333 14.26 38.43 -12.56
CA SER A 333 13.19 39.29 -13.09
C SER A 333 13.24 39.37 -14.60
N ILE A 334 12.88 38.28 -15.29
CA ILE A 334 12.72 38.22 -16.72
C ILE A 334 11.26 37.87 -17.01
N ARG A 335 10.64 38.55 -18.01
CA ARG A 335 9.25 38.28 -18.40
C ARG A 335 9.06 36.82 -18.77
N GLY A 336 8.13 36.16 -18.09
CA GLY A 336 7.80 34.75 -18.29
C GLY A 336 8.74 33.74 -17.57
N TYR A 337 9.81 34.20 -16.91
CA TYR A 337 10.69 33.33 -16.13
C TYR A 337 10.03 32.94 -14.79
N LYS A 338 10.12 31.66 -14.46
CA LYS A 338 9.64 31.13 -13.19
C LYS A 338 10.86 30.73 -12.32
N ASN A 339 10.96 31.30 -11.13
CA ASN A 339 12.07 31.05 -10.21
C ASN A 339 12.02 29.64 -9.57
N SER A 340 10.89 28.99 -9.62
CA SER A 340 10.66 27.60 -9.20
C SER A 340 9.83 26.85 -10.25
N LEU A 341 10.20 25.60 -10.52
CA LEU A 341 9.47 24.70 -11.41
C LEU A 341 9.45 23.29 -10.81
N PRO A 342 8.27 22.66 -10.62
CA PRO A 342 8.17 21.35 -10.01
C PRO A 342 9.05 20.30 -10.68
N ILE A 343 9.60 19.39 -9.89
CA ILE A 343 10.34 18.21 -10.36
C ILE A 343 9.51 16.97 -10.11
N THR A 344 9.44 16.09 -11.11
CA THR A 344 8.85 14.77 -11.00
C THR A 344 9.86 13.71 -11.40
N ILE A 345 10.25 12.87 -10.47
CA ILE A 345 11.03 11.67 -10.71
C ILE A 345 10.08 10.51 -10.48
N ASN A 346 9.78 9.74 -11.53
CA ASN A 346 8.86 8.62 -11.46
C ASN A 346 9.48 7.41 -10.72
N GLU A 347 8.81 6.28 -10.72
CA GLU A 347 9.24 5.09 -10.00
C GLU A 347 10.46 4.43 -10.66
N HIS A 348 11.25 3.73 -9.86
CA HIS A 348 12.38 2.92 -10.36
C HIS A 348 13.40 3.71 -11.19
N VAL A 349 13.74 4.92 -10.73
CA VAL A 349 14.75 5.77 -11.36
C VAL A 349 16.06 5.67 -10.57
N TRP A 350 17.16 5.52 -11.28
CA TRP A 350 18.49 5.54 -10.66
C TRP A 350 19.22 6.83 -10.99
N LEU A 351 19.32 7.72 -10.01
CA LEU A 351 20.17 8.90 -10.05
C LEU A 351 21.58 8.46 -9.61
N THR A 352 22.52 8.40 -10.52
CA THR A 352 23.87 7.94 -10.18
C THR A 352 24.70 9.06 -9.52
N GLU A 353 25.98 8.82 -9.29
CA GLU A 353 26.87 9.69 -8.49
C GLU A 353 27.06 11.08 -9.12
N ASN A 354 27.00 12.13 -8.30
CA ASN A 354 27.25 13.53 -8.66
C ASN A 354 26.31 14.09 -9.76
N CYS A 355 25.17 13.47 -10.05
CA CYS A 355 24.24 14.05 -11.00
C CYS A 355 23.42 15.17 -10.36
N THR A 356 22.94 16.08 -11.20
CA THR A 356 22.09 17.22 -10.79
C THR A 356 20.78 17.20 -11.56
N VAL A 357 19.66 17.31 -10.82
CA VAL A 357 18.31 17.44 -11.40
C VAL A 357 17.86 18.89 -11.23
N MET A 358 17.63 19.55 -12.36
CA MET A 358 17.31 20.98 -12.45
C MET A 358 15.80 21.24 -12.41
N PRO A 359 15.37 22.50 -12.14
CA PRO A 359 13.96 22.87 -12.10
C PRO A 359 13.20 22.47 -13.36
N GLY A 360 11.95 21.97 -13.18
CA GLY A 360 11.08 21.56 -14.27
C GLY A 360 11.38 20.19 -14.89
N SER A 361 12.30 19.41 -14.32
CA SER A 361 12.66 18.10 -14.83
C SER A 361 11.55 17.07 -14.57
N ILE A 362 11.27 16.26 -15.59
CA ILE A 362 10.38 15.08 -15.53
C ILE A 362 11.22 13.88 -15.97
N ILE A 363 11.42 12.92 -15.06
CA ILE A 363 12.20 11.71 -15.32
C ILE A 363 11.24 10.53 -15.25
N GLU A 364 11.07 9.84 -16.38
CA GLU A 364 10.14 8.72 -16.51
C GLU A 364 10.69 7.43 -15.87
N THR A 365 9.76 6.50 -15.62
CA THR A 365 10.02 5.22 -14.93
C THR A 365 11.15 4.42 -15.59
N GLY A 366 12.02 3.84 -14.77
CA GLY A 366 13.10 2.95 -15.21
C GLY A 366 14.33 3.65 -15.83
N ALA A 367 14.37 4.98 -15.82
CA ALA A 367 15.51 5.71 -16.36
C ALA A 367 16.74 5.64 -15.42
N ILE A 368 17.94 5.68 -16.00
CA ILE A 368 19.22 5.83 -15.30
C ILE A 368 19.83 7.16 -15.72
N ILE A 369 20.15 7.99 -14.74
CA ILE A 369 20.88 9.24 -14.93
C ILE A 369 22.36 8.97 -14.70
N GLY A 370 23.16 9.09 -15.74
CA GLY A 370 24.60 8.82 -15.70
C GLY A 370 25.33 9.75 -14.73
N ALA A 371 26.50 9.29 -14.26
CA ALA A 371 27.29 10.05 -13.30
C ALA A 371 27.70 11.43 -13.88
N ARG A 372 27.68 12.47 -13.01
CA ARG A 372 28.00 13.86 -13.34
C ARG A 372 27.10 14.48 -14.42
N SER A 373 25.94 13.91 -14.67
CA SER A 373 24.99 14.47 -15.64
C SER A 373 24.15 15.59 -15.03
N VAL A 374 23.79 16.56 -15.84
CA VAL A 374 22.85 17.64 -15.51
C VAL A 374 21.57 17.43 -16.29
N VAL A 375 20.50 17.09 -15.55
CA VAL A 375 19.17 16.85 -16.15
C VAL A 375 18.37 18.13 -16.14
N SER A 376 17.83 18.50 -17.30
CA SER A 376 16.83 19.54 -17.46
C SER A 376 15.75 19.09 -18.47
N GLY A 377 14.48 19.36 -18.17
CA GLY A 377 13.36 18.99 -19.04
C GLY A 377 12.95 17.51 -18.92
N HIS A 378 12.47 16.91 -20.01
CA HIS A 378 11.87 15.58 -20.03
C HIS A 378 12.89 14.49 -20.39
N ILE A 379 13.01 13.47 -19.53
CA ILE A 379 13.82 12.27 -19.75
C ILE A 379 12.87 11.08 -19.94
N PRO A 380 12.96 10.37 -21.09
CA PRO A 380 12.11 9.20 -21.34
C PRO A 380 12.42 8.04 -20.40
N GLY A 381 11.45 7.14 -20.23
CA GLY A 381 11.59 5.93 -19.42
C GLY A 381 12.51 4.89 -20.03
N SER A 382 13.00 3.96 -19.19
CA SER A 382 13.80 2.81 -19.61
C SER A 382 14.98 3.18 -20.52
N CYS A 383 15.68 4.24 -20.18
CA CYS A 383 16.88 4.69 -20.92
C CYS A 383 18.01 5.09 -19.98
N ILE A 384 19.21 5.18 -20.53
CA ILE A 384 20.37 5.82 -19.88
C ILE A 384 20.56 7.17 -20.52
N VAL A 385 20.68 8.20 -19.70
CA VAL A 385 21.07 9.54 -20.15
C VAL A 385 22.42 9.93 -19.53
N SER A 386 23.21 10.73 -20.24
CA SER A 386 24.49 11.22 -19.73
C SER A 386 24.84 12.58 -20.34
N GLY A 387 25.68 13.35 -19.65
CA GLY A 387 26.23 14.63 -20.10
C GLY A 387 25.60 15.86 -19.44
N ASP A 388 26.04 17.03 -19.85
CA ASP A 388 25.54 18.35 -19.46
C ASP A 388 25.31 19.19 -20.72
N PRO A 389 24.05 19.43 -21.17
CA PRO A 389 22.83 18.82 -20.67
C PRO A 389 22.74 17.30 -20.96
N ALA A 390 22.07 16.55 -20.08
CA ALA A 390 21.91 15.10 -20.22
C ALA A 390 21.13 14.73 -21.50
N LYS A 391 21.69 13.80 -22.29
CA LYS A 391 21.08 13.27 -23.52
C LYS A 391 20.98 11.76 -23.43
N VAL A 392 20.01 11.18 -24.12
CA VAL A 392 19.82 9.72 -24.19
C VAL A 392 21.02 9.10 -24.91
N VAL A 393 21.71 8.20 -24.23
CA VAL A 393 22.85 7.42 -24.77
C VAL A 393 22.48 5.97 -25.04
N GLU A 394 21.49 5.41 -24.31
CA GLU A 394 21.00 4.05 -24.51
C GLU A 394 19.50 3.98 -24.25
N LYS A 395 18.78 3.10 -24.95
CA LYS A 395 17.33 2.90 -24.86
C LYS A 395 16.98 1.46 -24.55
N LYS A 396 15.74 1.22 -24.07
CA LYS A 396 15.21 -0.12 -23.79
C LYS A 396 16.05 -0.88 -22.77
N ILE A 397 16.55 -0.17 -21.77
CA ILE A 397 17.31 -0.78 -20.66
C ILE A 397 16.38 -1.29 -19.59
N TYR A 398 16.86 -2.30 -18.88
CA TYR A 398 16.26 -2.77 -17.64
C TYR A 398 17.36 -2.93 -16.60
N TRP A 399 17.12 -2.51 -15.38
CA TRP A 399 18.06 -2.64 -14.27
C TRP A 399 17.39 -3.17 -13.02
N LYS A 400 18.16 -3.80 -12.16
CA LYS A 400 17.74 -4.28 -10.83
C LYS A 400 18.63 -3.71 -9.76
N LEU A 401 18.11 -3.63 -8.55
CA LEU A 401 18.87 -3.29 -7.34
C LEU A 401 19.68 -4.47 -6.87
#